data_2ef050a8f9cbd4f2f1ed37a9fd0c7f78
#
_entry.id   2ef050a8f9cbd4f2f1ed37a9fd0c7f78
#
_cell.length_a   1.000
_cell.length_b   1.000
_cell.length_c   1.000
_cell.angle_alpha   90.00
_cell.angle_beta   90.00
_cell.angle_gamma   90.00
#
_symmetry.space_group_name_H-M   'P 1'
#
loop_
_entity.id
_entity.type
_entity.pdbx_description
1 polymer ?
#
loop_
_entity_poly.entity_id
_entity_poly.type
_entity_poly.pdbx_seq_one_letter_code
_entity_poly.pdbx_strand_id
1 'polypeptide(L)'
;MIKEILVIDDNPDIRFLICNILEEQNFKVRSAANFDQAVLEINNRLPDLAIIDIKLDKPDKDGIDLLKLVNKKSKLTPVIMISGHATVQIAVEAIRLGAYEFIEKPFSKEKILNYVNRGLESASLKKEKDIIENKLFHSFDLIGKSPSILKIKKIIERLSTSESRVLISGPTGSGKELVARKIHKNSSRSKEPFVIVNAALLKEKTYEKELFGEEFEDGNISFGALERANRGTLLIDEVSEIPYETQANVLRVLIDQKFKRLNGSKDLNVNIRLISSSSKDLNRLVKDNKFREDLYHRLNVMPIELASLSSRTEDIPLLIDYFKNKLSEINGVQKPDIDIKNDNLYTYDWPGNVRELRNLVERITILSSNESKQKINQLIDDVLNPSSKIEDSKNILEQSFKSPLKEAREHFETEYLTTQLKRHHGNISKTADFIGMERSALHRKLKSLGIKGIN
;
A
#
# COMPACT_ATOMS: atom_id res chain seq x y z
N MET A 1 -6.93 -24.61 1.19
CA MET A 1 -6.32 -25.37 0.06
C MET A 1 -5.52 -26.52 0.66
N ILE A 2 -5.65 -27.73 0.09
CA ILE A 2 -4.86 -28.91 0.49
C ILE A 2 -3.40 -28.66 0.08
N LYS A 3 -2.47 -28.80 1.03
CA LYS A 3 -1.04 -28.61 0.81
C LYS A 3 -0.45 -29.81 0.09
N GLU A 4 0.45 -29.56 -0.87
CA GLU A 4 1.09 -30.59 -1.69
C GLU A 4 2.55 -30.77 -1.31
N ILE A 5 2.93 -32.02 -0.99
CA ILE A 5 4.28 -32.38 -0.53
C ILE A 5 4.91 -33.33 -1.56
N LEU A 6 6.17 -33.07 -1.90
CA LEU A 6 6.96 -33.97 -2.77
C LEU A 6 7.94 -34.75 -1.92
N VAL A 7 7.87 -36.09 -2.00
CA VAL A 7 8.76 -37.03 -1.31
C VAL A 7 9.72 -37.65 -2.31
N ILE A 8 11.02 -37.53 -2.06
CA ILE A 8 12.08 -38.05 -2.93
C ILE A 8 12.98 -38.95 -2.08
N ASP A 9 12.95 -40.22 -2.35
CA ASP A 9 13.76 -41.26 -1.69
C ASP A 9 13.89 -42.44 -2.65
N ASP A 10 15.06 -43.01 -2.81
CA ASP A 10 15.32 -44.19 -3.70
C ASP A 10 14.77 -45.48 -3.09
N ASN A 11 14.75 -45.57 -1.76
CA ASN A 11 14.19 -46.71 -1.06
C ASN A 11 12.64 -46.72 -1.12
N PRO A 12 12.03 -47.74 -1.77
CA PRO A 12 10.58 -47.78 -1.95
C PRO A 12 9.81 -47.90 -0.62
N ASP A 13 10.36 -48.61 0.39
CA ASP A 13 9.69 -48.81 1.68
C ASP A 13 9.64 -47.50 2.50
N ILE A 14 10.75 -46.75 2.51
CA ILE A 14 10.85 -45.47 3.19
C ILE A 14 9.94 -44.45 2.49
N ARG A 15 9.99 -44.41 1.17
CA ARG A 15 9.14 -43.52 0.36
C ARG A 15 7.66 -43.81 0.62
N PHE A 16 7.25 -45.07 0.61
CA PHE A 16 5.88 -45.49 0.91
C PHE A 16 5.48 -45.15 2.31
N LEU A 17 6.34 -45.39 3.33
CA LEU A 17 6.07 -45.03 4.72
C LEU A 17 5.82 -43.52 4.89
N ILE A 18 6.69 -42.70 4.31
CA ILE A 18 6.54 -41.22 4.42
C ILE A 18 5.26 -40.75 3.71
N CYS A 19 4.97 -41.28 2.51
CA CYS A 19 3.74 -40.93 1.79
C CYS A 19 2.49 -41.27 2.62
N ASN A 20 2.40 -42.45 3.20
CA ASN A 20 1.26 -42.84 4.04
C ASN A 20 1.12 -41.97 5.26
N ILE A 21 2.21 -41.63 5.98
CA ILE A 21 2.19 -40.74 7.14
C ILE A 21 1.58 -39.37 6.76
N LEU A 22 1.93 -38.85 5.59
CA LEU A 22 1.47 -37.54 5.13
C LEU A 22 0.02 -37.59 4.61
N GLU A 23 -0.37 -38.64 3.89
CA GLU A 23 -1.73 -38.82 3.38
C GLU A 23 -2.74 -39.00 4.51
N GLU A 24 -2.38 -39.69 5.61
CA GLU A 24 -3.20 -39.79 6.82
C GLU A 24 -3.54 -38.40 7.45
N GLN A 25 -2.70 -37.40 7.19
CA GLN A 25 -2.91 -36.03 7.65
C GLN A 25 -3.57 -35.13 6.58
N ASN A 26 -4.16 -35.73 5.55
CA ASN A 26 -4.84 -35.02 4.45
C ASN A 26 -3.90 -34.12 3.61
N PHE A 27 -2.60 -34.39 3.56
CA PHE A 27 -1.72 -33.78 2.59
C PHE A 27 -1.86 -34.48 1.23
N LYS A 28 -1.71 -33.70 0.15
CA LYS A 28 -1.58 -34.27 -1.18
C LYS A 28 -0.10 -34.61 -1.40
N VAL A 29 0.20 -35.89 -1.69
CA VAL A 29 1.58 -36.34 -1.83
C VAL A 29 1.90 -36.68 -3.26
N ARG A 30 3.06 -36.24 -3.74
CA ARG A 30 3.72 -36.73 -4.94
C ARG A 30 5.03 -37.39 -4.55
N SER A 31 5.48 -38.40 -5.28
CA SER A 31 6.72 -39.06 -4.98
C SER A 31 7.60 -39.24 -6.21
N ALA A 32 8.92 -39.26 -5.99
CA ALA A 32 9.92 -39.58 -7.01
C ALA A 32 10.92 -40.56 -6.45
N ALA A 33 11.27 -41.56 -7.26
CA ALA A 33 12.17 -42.66 -6.86
C ALA A 33 13.64 -42.36 -7.15
N ASN A 34 13.95 -41.39 -7.98
CA ASN A 34 15.29 -41.05 -8.42
C ASN A 34 15.42 -39.58 -8.78
N PHE A 35 16.67 -39.15 -9.04
CA PHE A 35 16.98 -37.74 -9.37
C PHE A 35 16.22 -37.23 -10.59
N ASP A 36 16.17 -38.00 -11.70
CA ASP A 36 15.57 -37.53 -12.95
C ASP A 36 14.05 -37.34 -12.82
N GLN A 37 13.35 -38.26 -12.14
CA GLN A 37 11.94 -38.12 -11.81
C GLN A 37 11.69 -36.92 -10.91
N ALA A 38 12.54 -36.72 -9.90
CA ALA A 38 12.44 -35.54 -9.01
C ALA A 38 12.57 -34.23 -9.79
N VAL A 39 13.51 -34.14 -10.73
CA VAL A 39 13.67 -32.98 -11.60
C VAL A 39 12.41 -32.70 -12.45
N LEU A 40 11.82 -33.78 -13.02
CA LEU A 40 10.58 -33.67 -13.79
C LEU A 40 9.42 -33.16 -12.92
N GLU A 41 9.23 -33.70 -11.71
CA GLU A 41 8.20 -33.30 -10.78
C GLU A 41 8.35 -31.85 -10.31
N ILE A 42 9.58 -31.42 -9.98
CA ILE A 42 9.90 -30.04 -9.60
C ILE A 42 9.72 -29.07 -10.77
N ASN A 43 10.01 -29.49 -12.00
CA ASN A 43 9.83 -28.66 -13.20
C ASN A 43 8.36 -28.51 -13.58
N ASN A 44 7.57 -29.56 -13.44
CA ASN A 44 6.14 -29.54 -13.73
C ASN A 44 5.40 -28.61 -12.76
N ARG A 45 5.65 -28.76 -11.46
CA ARG A 45 5.03 -27.93 -10.44
C ARG A 45 5.84 -27.95 -9.14
N LEU A 46 6.15 -26.77 -8.60
CA LEU A 46 6.78 -26.66 -7.30
C LEU A 46 5.82 -27.11 -6.18
N PRO A 47 6.27 -27.99 -5.26
CA PRO A 47 5.47 -28.39 -4.10
C PRO A 47 5.40 -27.27 -3.05
N ASP A 48 4.46 -27.38 -2.11
CA ASP A 48 4.42 -26.51 -0.93
C ASP A 48 5.56 -26.82 0.06
N LEU A 49 6.07 -28.08 0.07
CA LEU A 49 7.22 -28.56 0.82
C LEU A 49 7.83 -29.78 0.12
N ALA A 50 9.15 -29.93 0.16
CA ALA A 50 9.83 -31.11 -0.33
C ALA A 50 10.55 -31.85 0.81
N ILE A 51 10.49 -33.18 0.77
CA ILE A 51 11.29 -34.11 1.61
C ILE A 51 12.21 -34.84 0.69
N ILE A 52 13.55 -34.72 0.89
CA ILE A 52 14.56 -35.21 -0.05
C ILE A 52 15.60 -36.07 0.68
N ASP A 53 15.78 -37.31 0.23
CA ASP A 53 16.92 -38.09 0.68
C ASP A 53 18.21 -37.53 0.07
N ILE A 54 19.26 -37.49 0.86
CA ILE A 54 20.58 -37.04 0.40
C ILE A 54 21.16 -38.00 -0.60
N LYS A 55 21.14 -39.32 -0.30
CA LYS A 55 21.67 -40.35 -1.19
C LYS A 55 20.57 -40.80 -2.12
N LEU A 56 20.80 -40.63 -3.42
CA LEU A 56 19.97 -41.15 -4.50
C LEU A 56 20.83 -42.03 -5.41
N ASP A 57 20.20 -42.82 -6.25
CA ASP A 57 20.79 -43.86 -7.10
C ASP A 57 22.04 -43.48 -7.92
N LYS A 58 22.34 -42.20 -8.12
CA LYS A 58 23.45 -41.74 -8.97
C LYS A 58 24.58 -41.15 -8.12
N PRO A 59 25.83 -41.63 -8.29
CA PRO A 59 26.97 -41.14 -7.50
C PRO A 59 27.35 -39.68 -7.78
N ASP A 60 26.99 -39.15 -8.96
CA ASP A 60 27.34 -37.76 -9.38
C ASP A 60 26.22 -36.74 -9.17
N LYS A 61 25.04 -37.16 -8.70
CA LYS A 61 23.86 -36.28 -8.51
C LYS A 61 23.10 -36.74 -7.27
N ASP A 62 23.18 -35.94 -6.24
CA ASP A 62 22.58 -36.22 -4.93
C ASP A 62 21.40 -35.31 -4.57
N GLY A 63 20.81 -35.57 -3.41
CA GLY A 63 19.70 -34.75 -2.90
C GLY A 63 20.09 -33.30 -2.62
N ILE A 64 21.37 -32.99 -2.43
CA ILE A 64 21.87 -31.63 -2.24
C ILE A 64 21.71 -30.81 -3.54
N ASP A 65 21.90 -31.43 -4.70
CA ASP A 65 21.70 -30.77 -5.99
C ASP A 65 20.23 -30.50 -6.27
N LEU A 66 19.31 -31.37 -5.79
CA LEU A 66 17.86 -31.11 -5.81
C LEU A 66 17.49 -29.96 -4.86
N LEU A 67 18.08 -29.88 -3.67
CA LEU A 67 17.92 -28.75 -2.75
C LEU A 67 18.30 -27.43 -3.43
N LYS A 68 19.46 -27.39 -4.10
CA LYS A 68 19.91 -26.22 -4.86
C LYS A 68 18.93 -25.86 -5.99
N LEU A 69 18.39 -26.86 -6.68
CA LEU A 69 17.39 -26.66 -7.74
C LEU A 69 16.09 -26.06 -7.20
N VAL A 70 15.55 -26.61 -6.11
CA VAL A 70 14.34 -26.07 -5.46
C VAL A 70 14.58 -24.65 -5.01
N ASN A 71 15.68 -24.37 -4.30
CA ASN A 71 16.03 -23.04 -3.80
C ASN A 71 16.27 -22.02 -4.92
N LYS A 72 16.77 -22.43 -6.07
CA LYS A 72 16.92 -21.58 -7.27
C LYS A 72 15.56 -21.17 -7.84
N LYS A 73 14.56 -22.06 -7.79
CA LYS A 73 13.21 -21.80 -8.30
C LYS A 73 12.34 -21.06 -7.30
N SER A 74 12.43 -21.39 -6.02
CA SER A 74 11.67 -20.74 -4.94
C SER A 74 12.40 -20.84 -3.61
N LYS A 75 12.77 -19.69 -3.04
CA LYS A 75 13.28 -19.61 -1.66
C LYS A 75 12.20 -19.77 -0.59
N LEU A 76 10.93 -19.84 -1.01
CA LEU A 76 9.78 -19.96 -0.11
C LEU A 76 9.34 -21.40 0.11
N THR A 77 9.82 -22.34 -0.72
CA THR A 77 9.51 -23.77 -0.59
C THR A 77 10.46 -24.41 0.42
N PRO A 78 10.01 -24.80 1.61
CA PRO A 78 10.86 -25.45 2.60
C PRO A 78 11.27 -26.85 2.11
N VAL A 79 12.54 -27.17 2.32
CA VAL A 79 13.10 -28.49 1.99
C VAL A 79 13.59 -29.15 3.26
N ILE A 80 13.09 -30.32 3.56
CA ILE A 80 13.55 -31.19 4.65
C ILE A 80 14.46 -32.27 4.04
N MET A 81 15.71 -32.31 4.50
CA MET A 81 16.66 -33.33 4.07
C MET A 81 16.60 -34.55 4.98
N ILE A 82 16.65 -35.75 4.42
CA ILE A 82 16.70 -37.02 5.18
C ILE A 82 17.97 -37.77 4.82
N SER A 83 18.59 -38.46 5.78
CA SER A 83 19.76 -39.31 5.50
C SER A 83 19.89 -40.46 6.49
N GLY A 84 20.30 -41.63 5.99
CA GLY A 84 20.66 -42.80 6.82
C GLY A 84 22.10 -42.80 7.35
N HIS A 85 22.98 -41.94 6.82
CA HIS A 85 24.36 -41.76 7.27
C HIS A 85 24.64 -40.28 7.49
N ALA A 86 24.10 -39.76 8.58
CA ALA A 86 24.23 -38.37 8.94
C ALA A 86 25.58 -38.14 9.65
N THR A 87 26.50 -37.47 8.99
CA THR A 87 27.57 -36.78 9.71
C THR A 87 27.13 -35.35 10.04
N VAL A 88 27.59 -34.82 11.17
CA VAL A 88 27.31 -33.42 11.56
C VAL A 88 27.70 -32.46 10.43
N GLN A 89 28.75 -32.80 9.67
CA GLN A 89 29.22 -31.96 8.56
C GLN A 89 28.19 -31.88 7.42
N ILE A 90 27.59 -33.01 7.01
CA ILE A 90 26.57 -33.05 5.95
C ILE A 90 25.30 -32.30 6.38
N ALA A 91 24.87 -32.43 7.63
CA ALA A 91 23.72 -31.71 8.16
C ALA A 91 23.96 -30.17 8.16
N VAL A 92 25.15 -29.74 8.62
CA VAL A 92 25.52 -28.32 8.61
C VAL A 92 25.60 -27.77 7.19
N GLU A 93 26.14 -28.56 6.24
CA GLU A 93 26.21 -28.16 4.83
C GLU A 93 24.81 -28.00 4.21
N ALA A 94 23.92 -28.96 4.43
CA ALA A 94 22.53 -28.87 3.95
C ALA A 94 21.82 -27.63 4.46
N ILE A 95 21.93 -27.31 5.76
CA ILE A 95 21.34 -26.10 6.34
C ILE A 95 21.97 -24.84 5.75
N ARG A 96 23.30 -24.79 5.54
CA ARG A 96 23.98 -23.65 4.89
C ARG A 96 23.51 -23.43 3.45
N LEU A 97 23.19 -24.52 2.73
CA LEU A 97 22.65 -24.45 1.37
C LEU A 97 21.15 -24.13 1.31
N GLY A 98 20.51 -23.93 2.48
CA GLY A 98 19.14 -23.46 2.60
C GLY A 98 18.11 -24.55 2.81
N ALA A 99 18.48 -25.74 3.29
CA ALA A 99 17.52 -26.68 3.83
C ALA A 99 16.82 -26.10 5.06
N TYR A 100 15.52 -26.36 5.16
CA TYR A 100 14.72 -25.92 6.33
C TYR A 100 15.11 -26.73 7.57
N GLU A 101 15.28 -28.05 7.41
CA GLU A 101 15.62 -28.96 8.50
C GLU A 101 16.31 -30.21 7.95
N PHE A 102 16.94 -30.97 8.85
CA PHE A 102 17.62 -32.22 8.57
C PHE A 102 17.12 -33.32 9.51
N ILE A 103 16.81 -34.50 8.98
CA ILE A 103 16.31 -35.66 9.73
C ILE A 103 17.23 -36.88 9.46
N GLU A 104 17.71 -37.50 10.54
CA GLU A 104 18.45 -38.74 10.48
C GLU A 104 17.51 -39.96 10.51
N LYS A 105 17.73 -40.95 9.68
CA LYS A 105 17.08 -42.28 9.71
C LYS A 105 17.72 -43.14 10.82
N PRO A 106 16.93 -43.86 11.66
CA PRO A 106 15.48 -43.99 11.66
C PRO A 106 14.78 -42.81 12.33
N PHE A 107 13.57 -42.48 11.87
CA PHE A 107 12.77 -41.34 12.36
C PHE A 107 11.38 -41.80 12.84
N SER A 108 10.78 -41.07 13.75
CA SER A 108 9.40 -41.32 14.15
C SER A 108 8.39 -40.51 13.31
N LYS A 109 7.14 -40.99 13.26
CA LYS A 109 6.03 -40.33 12.59
C LYS A 109 5.84 -38.89 13.13
N GLU A 110 5.90 -38.71 14.45
CA GLU A 110 5.72 -37.43 15.11
C GLU A 110 6.81 -36.42 14.69
N LYS A 111 8.04 -36.90 14.51
CA LYS A 111 9.18 -36.05 14.11
C LYS A 111 8.99 -35.51 12.70
N ILE A 112 8.58 -36.36 11.74
CA ILE A 112 8.29 -35.91 10.36
C ILE A 112 7.16 -34.89 10.35
N LEU A 113 6.02 -35.21 11.00
CA LEU A 113 4.85 -34.34 11.02
C LEU A 113 5.16 -33.00 11.67
N ASN A 114 5.94 -32.97 12.76
CA ASN A 114 6.34 -31.73 13.41
C ASN A 114 7.14 -30.82 12.46
N TYR A 115 8.16 -31.37 11.80
CA TYR A 115 8.98 -30.56 10.89
C TYR A 115 8.22 -30.13 9.62
N VAL A 116 7.34 -30.97 9.08
CA VAL A 116 6.46 -30.65 7.96
C VAL A 116 5.53 -29.48 8.32
N ASN A 117 4.83 -29.56 9.47
CA ASN A 117 3.92 -28.52 9.90
C ASN A 117 4.65 -27.19 10.14
N ARG A 118 5.77 -27.22 10.87
CA ARG A 118 6.60 -26.03 11.12
C ARG A 118 7.17 -25.43 9.84
N GLY A 119 7.59 -26.26 8.89
CA GLY A 119 8.09 -25.84 7.57
C GLY A 119 7.00 -25.12 6.77
N LEU A 120 5.80 -25.69 6.70
CA LEU A 120 4.64 -25.10 6.01
C LEU A 120 4.18 -23.80 6.67
N GLU A 121 4.16 -23.73 8.00
CA GLU A 121 3.84 -22.52 8.75
C GLU A 121 4.87 -21.41 8.46
N SER A 122 6.17 -21.73 8.56
CA SER A 122 7.24 -20.77 8.23
C SER A 122 7.12 -20.25 6.80
N ALA A 123 6.82 -21.12 5.82
CA ALA A 123 6.60 -20.73 4.43
C ALA A 123 5.35 -19.83 4.28
N SER A 124 4.28 -20.11 5.00
CA SER A 124 3.07 -19.28 4.99
C SER A 124 3.35 -17.88 5.54
N LEU A 125 4.00 -17.78 6.68
CA LEU A 125 4.41 -16.50 7.28
C LEU A 125 5.35 -15.70 6.37
N LYS A 126 6.30 -16.36 5.71
CA LYS A 126 7.17 -15.72 4.73
C LYS A 126 6.38 -15.23 3.50
N LYS A 127 5.44 -16.04 2.98
CA LYS A 127 4.54 -15.62 1.88
C LYS A 127 3.67 -14.44 2.27
N GLU A 128 3.08 -14.45 3.46
CA GLU A 128 2.29 -13.32 3.97
C GLU A 128 3.14 -12.07 4.11
N LYS A 129 4.33 -12.20 4.69
CA LYS A 129 5.30 -11.10 4.76
C LYS A 129 5.62 -10.55 3.38
N ASP A 130 5.98 -11.42 2.41
CA ASP A 130 6.29 -11.01 1.04
C ASP A 130 5.08 -10.38 0.33
N ILE A 131 3.86 -10.88 0.58
CA ILE A 131 2.62 -10.28 0.03
C ILE A 131 2.39 -8.91 0.65
N ILE A 132 2.56 -8.75 1.96
CA ILE A 132 2.43 -7.47 2.66
C ILE A 132 3.53 -6.51 2.18
N GLU A 133 4.78 -6.97 2.12
CA GLU A 133 5.89 -6.19 1.59
C GLU A 133 5.66 -5.83 0.12
N ASN A 134 5.25 -6.75 -0.73
CA ASN A 134 4.93 -6.49 -2.13
C ASN A 134 3.72 -5.55 -2.29
N LYS A 135 2.64 -5.73 -1.52
CA LYS A 135 1.53 -4.78 -1.50
C LYS A 135 1.97 -3.40 -1.02
N LEU A 136 2.87 -3.33 -0.05
CA LEU A 136 3.45 -2.08 0.45
C LEU A 136 4.54 -1.52 -0.49
N PHE A 137 5.39 -2.36 -1.11
CA PHE A 137 6.59 -1.95 -1.86
C PHE A 137 6.39 -1.83 -3.37
N HIS A 138 5.55 -2.64 -4.02
CA HIS A 138 5.25 -2.49 -5.44
C HIS A 138 4.29 -1.34 -5.77
N SER A 139 3.69 -0.70 -4.74
CA SER A 139 2.87 0.48 -4.95
C SER A 139 3.67 1.79 -5.12
N PHE A 140 5.02 1.77 -5.09
CA PHE A 140 5.79 2.98 -4.82
C PHE A 140 6.90 3.27 -5.84
N ASP A 141 6.55 3.33 -7.13
CA ASP A 141 7.47 3.92 -8.08
C ASP A 141 7.24 5.43 -8.18
N LEU A 142 8.33 6.20 -8.14
CA LEU A 142 8.30 7.65 -8.35
C LEU A 142 8.09 7.92 -9.84
N ILE A 143 6.82 8.01 -10.24
CA ILE A 143 6.40 8.23 -11.62
C ILE A 143 6.49 9.71 -11.95
N GLY A 144 7.01 10.01 -13.13
CA GLY A 144 7.12 11.36 -13.66
C GLY A 144 8.36 11.56 -14.52
N LYS A 145 8.24 12.51 -15.46
CA LYS A 145 9.29 12.97 -16.38
C LYS A 145 9.56 14.46 -16.24
N SER A 146 8.82 15.15 -15.38
CA SER A 146 9.03 16.56 -15.11
C SER A 146 10.45 16.84 -14.58
N PRO A 147 11.03 18.00 -14.88
CA PRO A 147 12.38 18.38 -14.42
C PRO A 147 12.51 18.28 -12.89
N SER A 148 11.45 18.62 -12.15
CA SER A 148 11.38 18.51 -10.68
C SER A 148 11.54 17.05 -10.22
N ILE A 149 10.81 16.12 -10.81
CA ILE A 149 10.89 14.68 -10.47
C ILE A 149 12.22 14.07 -10.91
N LEU A 150 12.74 14.43 -12.08
CA LEU A 150 14.04 13.95 -12.53
C LEU A 150 15.19 14.43 -11.61
N LYS A 151 15.11 15.67 -11.12
CA LYS A 151 16.06 16.19 -10.12
C LYS A 151 15.99 15.37 -8.81
N ILE A 152 14.79 15.06 -8.34
CA ILE A 152 14.60 14.26 -7.12
C ILE A 152 15.16 12.85 -7.33
N LYS A 153 14.92 12.18 -8.46
CA LYS A 153 15.49 10.87 -8.77
C LYS A 153 17.01 10.87 -8.67
N LYS A 154 17.68 11.87 -9.23
CA LYS A 154 19.14 12.04 -9.15
C LYS A 154 19.61 12.27 -7.69
N ILE A 155 18.87 13.03 -6.90
CA ILE A 155 19.19 13.24 -5.47
C ILE A 155 19.05 11.92 -4.70
N ILE A 156 17.99 11.15 -4.94
CA ILE A 156 17.79 9.83 -4.31
C ILE A 156 18.96 8.89 -4.60
N GLU A 157 19.44 8.84 -5.86
CA GLU A 157 20.61 8.04 -6.24
C GLU A 157 21.88 8.45 -5.46
N ARG A 158 22.12 9.75 -5.31
CA ARG A 158 23.27 10.26 -4.53
C ARG A 158 23.15 9.96 -3.03
N LEU A 159 21.93 9.93 -2.49
CA LEU A 159 21.67 9.63 -1.11
C LEU A 159 21.74 8.13 -0.76
N SER A 160 21.88 7.26 -1.75
CA SER A 160 21.99 5.81 -1.55
C SER A 160 23.21 5.42 -0.70
N THR A 161 24.32 6.11 -0.86
CA THR A 161 25.56 5.87 -0.12
C THR A 161 25.74 6.78 1.12
N SER A 162 24.83 7.72 1.34
CA SER A 162 24.92 8.71 2.40
C SER A 162 24.03 8.36 3.59
N GLU A 163 24.53 8.54 4.80
CA GLU A 163 23.77 8.46 6.05
C GLU A 163 23.17 9.82 6.47
N SER A 164 23.25 10.83 5.60
CA SER A 164 22.76 12.18 5.88
C SER A 164 21.27 12.18 6.20
N ARG A 165 20.88 13.08 7.08
CA ARG A 165 19.47 13.40 7.36
C ARG A 165 18.86 14.10 6.18
N VAL A 166 17.59 13.82 5.92
CA VAL A 166 16.86 14.37 4.77
C VAL A 166 15.59 15.04 5.29
N LEU A 167 15.35 16.26 4.84
CA LEU A 167 14.09 16.95 5.03
C LEU A 167 13.34 17.04 3.70
N ILE A 168 12.15 16.46 3.64
CA ILE A 168 11.31 16.44 2.45
C ILE A 168 10.15 17.42 2.66
N SER A 169 10.16 18.53 1.93
CA SER A 169 9.10 19.53 1.93
C SER A 169 8.20 19.38 0.71
N GLY A 170 6.96 19.83 0.82
CA GLY A 170 6.01 19.85 -0.30
C GLY A 170 4.56 19.63 0.15
N PRO A 171 3.60 19.96 -0.70
CA PRO A 171 2.18 19.93 -0.33
C PRO A 171 1.70 18.51 0.02
N THR A 172 0.59 18.46 0.75
CA THR A 172 -0.05 17.19 1.13
C THR A 172 -0.41 16.38 -0.12
N GLY A 173 -0.17 15.07 -0.09
CA GLY A 173 -0.47 14.18 -1.22
C GLY A 173 0.52 14.24 -2.39
N SER A 174 1.60 15.04 -2.31
CA SER A 174 2.62 15.16 -3.37
C SER A 174 3.53 13.94 -3.54
N GLY A 175 3.60 13.06 -2.52
CA GLY A 175 4.41 11.83 -2.53
C GLY A 175 5.63 11.86 -1.60
N LYS A 176 5.65 12.68 -0.54
CA LYS A 176 6.76 12.80 0.42
C LYS A 176 7.17 11.45 1.02
N GLU A 177 6.21 10.67 1.49
CA GLU A 177 6.45 9.32 2.03
C GLU A 177 7.09 8.38 0.99
N LEU A 178 6.63 8.45 -0.26
CA LEU A 178 7.17 7.67 -1.36
C LEU A 178 8.67 7.95 -1.59
N VAL A 179 9.05 9.23 -1.57
CA VAL A 179 10.46 9.64 -1.68
C VAL A 179 11.28 9.09 -0.53
N ALA A 180 10.78 9.17 0.72
CA ALA A 180 11.45 8.63 1.90
C ALA A 180 11.68 7.10 1.78
N ARG A 181 10.66 6.35 1.34
CA ARG A 181 10.77 4.90 1.10
C ARG A 181 11.79 4.57 0.00
N LYS A 182 11.83 5.35 -1.08
CA LYS A 182 12.83 5.16 -2.16
C LYS A 182 14.25 5.45 -1.67
N ILE A 183 14.46 6.46 -0.83
CA ILE A 183 15.76 6.74 -0.20
C ILE A 183 16.20 5.57 0.66
N HIS A 184 15.31 5.04 1.51
CA HIS A 184 15.61 3.87 2.34
C HIS A 184 15.93 2.64 1.49
N LYS A 185 15.08 2.29 0.52
CA LYS A 185 15.23 1.12 -0.36
C LYS A 185 16.57 1.12 -1.12
N ASN A 186 17.05 2.29 -1.52
CA ASN A 186 18.30 2.44 -2.26
C ASN A 186 19.52 2.59 -1.35
N SER A 187 19.34 2.60 -0.01
CA SER A 187 20.44 2.82 0.94
C SER A 187 21.10 1.51 1.40
N SER A 188 22.23 1.66 2.10
CA SER A 188 22.91 0.55 2.80
C SER A 188 22.00 -0.15 3.84
N ARG A 189 20.97 0.56 4.33
CA ARG A 189 20.00 0.08 5.32
C ARG A 189 18.74 -0.53 4.70
N SER A 190 18.73 -0.84 3.41
CA SER A 190 17.54 -1.32 2.68
C SER A 190 16.94 -2.64 3.21
N LYS A 191 17.72 -3.42 3.97
CA LYS A 191 17.28 -4.66 4.62
C LYS A 191 16.88 -4.48 6.08
N GLU A 192 17.14 -3.30 6.64
CA GLU A 192 16.88 -2.94 8.02
C GLU A 192 15.47 -2.34 8.17
N PRO A 193 14.95 -2.18 9.40
CA PRO A 193 13.61 -1.63 9.61
C PRO A 193 13.42 -0.23 9.02
N PHE A 194 12.25 0.00 8.40
CA PHE A 194 11.76 1.33 8.03
C PHE A 194 10.53 1.64 8.86
N VAL A 195 10.69 2.49 9.85
CA VAL A 195 9.63 2.85 10.79
C VAL A 195 9.09 4.23 10.45
N ILE A 196 7.76 4.36 10.41
CA ILE A 196 7.07 5.64 10.14
C ILE A 196 6.35 6.08 11.39
N VAL A 197 6.55 7.32 11.77
CA VAL A 197 5.75 8.02 12.78
C VAL A 197 5.08 9.20 12.08
N ASN A 198 3.76 9.15 11.98
CA ASN A 198 3.00 10.27 11.43
C ASN A 198 2.60 11.21 12.56
N ALA A 199 3.28 12.35 12.63
CA ALA A 199 3.09 13.32 13.67
C ALA A 199 1.70 13.94 13.67
N ALA A 200 1.04 14.10 12.53
CA ALA A 200 -0.30 14.66 12.44
C ALA A 200 -1.41 13.76 13.01
N LEU A 201 -1.16 12.46 13.17
CA LEU A 201 -2.15 11.51 13.69
C LEU A 201 -2.05 11.32 15.21
N LEU A 202 -0.98 11.78 15.84
CA LEU A 202 -0.73 11.58 17.26
C LEU A 202 -1.36 12.71 18.07
N LYS A 203 -1.96 12.36 19.22
CA LYS A 203 -2.40 13.35 20.21
C LYS A 203 -1.19 13.81 21.02
N GLU A 204 -1.20 15.04 21.48
CA GLU A 204 -0.11 15.68 22.19
C GLU A 204 0.50 14.84 23.32
N LYS A 205 -0.35 14.21 24.14
CA LYS A 205 0.06 13.31 25.24
C LYS A 205 0.62 11.95 24.80
N THR A 206 0.47 11.56 23.55
CA THR A 206 0.89 10.24 23.05
C THR A 206 2.17 10.30 22.22
N TYR A 207 2.66 11.50 21.89
CA TYR A 207 3.87 11.68 21.09
C TYR A 207 5.10 11.04 21.70
N GLU A 208 5.36 11.37 22.95
CA GLU A 208 6.54 10.88 23.64
C GLU A 208 6.49 9.35 23.80
N LYS A 209 5.31 8.81 24.14
CA LYS A 209 5.13 7.37 24.25
C LYS A 209 5.38 6.65 22.92
N GLU A 210 4.86 7.17 21.80
CA GLU A 210 5.08 6.55 20.49
C GLU A 210 6.54 6.65 20.04
N LEU A 211 7.24 7.76 20.32
CA LEU A 211 8.62 7.94 19.92
C LEU A 211 9.59 7.20 20.84
N PHE A 212 9.48 7.38 22.16
CA PHE A 212 10.45 6.92 23.14
C PHE A 212 10.08 5.59 23.80
N GLY A 213 8.79 5.18 23.75
CA GLY A 213 8.30 4.04 24.49
C GLY A 213 8.09 4.36 25.99
N GLU A 214 7.63 3.37 26.73
CA GLU A 214 7.28 3.51 28.15
C GLU A 214 7.64 2.26 28.94
N GLU A 215 8.10 2.45 30.16
CA GLU A 215 8.28 1.38 31.15
C GLU A 215 7.14 1.48 32.17
N PHE A 216 6.42 0.37 32.36
CA PHE A 216 5.31 0.30 33.31
C PHE A 216 5.78 -0.19 34.67
N GLU A 217 5.05 0.15 35.74
CA GLU A 217 5.35 -0.25 37.11
C GLU A 217 5.36 -1.79 37.30
N ASP A 218 4.62 -2.52 36.49
CA ASP A 218 4.57 -3.98 36.48
C ASP A 218 5.76 -4.65 35.78
N GLY A 219 6.73 -3.86 35.31
CA GLY A 219 7.92 -4.32 34.59
C GLY A 219 7.70 -4.56 33.08
N ASN A 220 6.48 -4.38 32.58
CA ASN A 220 6.21 -4.43 31.14
C ASN A 220 6.84 -3.25 30.40
N ILE A 221 7.21 -3.46 29.14
CA ILE A 221 7.86 -2.45 28.31
C ILE A 221 7.09 -2.27 27.01
N SER A 222 6.77 -1.03 26.68
CA SER A 222 6.27 -0.63 25.38
C SER A 222 7.41 -0.01 24.56
N PHE A 223 7.82 -0.67 23.47
CA PHE A 223 8.90 -0.20 22.60
C PHE A 223 8.46 0.99 21.77
N GLY A 224 9.22 2.09 21.83
CA GLY A 224 9.00 3.27 20.99
C GLY A 224 9.51 3.12 19.56
N ALA A 225 9.16 4.08 18.71
CA ALA A 225 9.58 4.09 17.31
C ALA A 225 11.11 4.16 17.16
N LEU A 226 11.82 4.85 18.06
CA LEU A 226 13.28 4.94 18.07
C LEU A 226 13.94 3.57 18.25
N GLU A 227 13.41 2.74 19.15
CA GLU A 227 13.93 1.37 19.35
C GLU A 227 13.60 0.48 18.16
N ARG A 228 12.35 0.55 17.67
CA ARG A 228 11.91 -0.23 16.49
C ARG A 228 12.71 0.11 15.24
N ALA A 229 13.16 1.36 15.10
CA ALA A 229 13.98 1.84 13.99
C ALA A 229 15.49 1.61 14.15
N ASN A 230 15.92 1.00 15.25
CA ASN A 230 17.35 0.81 15.52
C ASN A 230 18.06 0.05 14.39
N ARG A 231 19.22 0.55 13.96
CA ARG A 231 20.01 0.17 12.77
C ARG A 231 19.31 0.47 11.42
N GLY A 232 18.04 0.86 11.43
CA GLY A 232 17.23 1.16 10.26
C GLY A 232 17.07 2.64 9.97
N THR A 233 15.90 2.99 9.44
CA THR A 233 15.51 4.35 9.08
C THR A 233 14.21 4.71 9.79
N LEU A 234 14.17 5.88 10.42
CA LEU A 234 12.98 6.48 10.98
C LEU A 234 12.49 7.60 10.07
N LEU A 235 11.25 7.52 9.61
CA LEU A 235 10.54 8.61 8.96
C LEU A 235 9.62 9.29 9.98
N ILE A 236 9.85 10.57 10.25
CA ILE A 236 8.88 11.41 10.96
C ILE A 236 8.11 12.21 9.91
N ASP A 237 6.89 11.77 9.62
CA ASP A 237 6.01 12.41 8.65
C ASP A 237 5.25 13.56 9.32
N GLU A 238 5.16 14.72 8.65
CA GLU A 238 4.61 15.97 9.16
C GLU A 238 5.28 16.45 10.48
N VAL A 239 6.61 16.56 10.44
CA VAL A 239 7.43 16.98 11.62
C VAL A 239 7.01 18.32 12.19
N SER A 240 6.35 19.17 11.41
CA SER A 240 5.76 20.45 11.84
C SER A 240 4.68 20.31 12.91
N GLU A 241 4.09 19.12 13.07
CA GLU A 241 3.03 18.84 14.03
C GLU A 241 3.57 18.36 15.39
N ILE A 242 4.89 18.19 15.55
CA ILE A 242 5.47 17.81 16.83
C ILE A 242 5.28 18.97 17.85
N PRO A 243 4.73 18.69 19.04
CA PRO A 243 4.59 19.69 20.09
C PRO A 243 5.95 20.35 20.44
N TYR A 244 5.93 21.65 20.68
CA TYR A 244 7.16 22.44 20.90
C TYR A 244 8.05 21.86 22.02
N GLU A 245 7.43 21.37 23.09
CA GLU A 245 8.13 20.76 24.23
C GLU A 245 8.86 19.46 23.82
N THR A 246 8.19 18.60 23.03
CA THR A 246 8.76 17.34 22.57
C THR A 246 9.90 17.53 21.54
N GLN A 247 9.92 18.67 20.84
CA GLN A 247 10.99 18.98 19.87
C GLN A 247 12.39 18.99 20.52
N ALA A 248 12.50 19.42 21.79
CA ALA A 248 13.75 19.40 22.53
C ALA A 248 14.28 17.96 22.77
N ASN A 249 13.38 17.03 23.11
CA ASN A 249 13.72 15.63 23.30
C ASN A 249 14.13 14.95 21.99
N VAL A 250 13.44 15.26 20.88
CA VAL A 250 13.83 14.78 19.55
C VAL A 250 15.22 15.30 19.17
N LEU A 251 15.50 16.59 19.38
CA LEU A 251 16.81 17.17 19.11
C LEU A 251 17.93 16.46 19.89
N ARG A 252 17.70 16.19 21.17
CA ARG A 252 18.68 15.49 22.02
C ARG A 252 19.04 14.11 21.46
N VAL A 253 18.03 13.34 21.02
CA VAL A 253 18.28 12.03 20.39
C VAL A 253 19.11 12.16 19.11
N LEU A 254 18.86 13.21 18.32
CA LEU A 254 19.60 13.45 17.07
C LEU A 254 21.06 13.84 17.30
N ILE A 255 21.39 14.38 18.47
CA ILE A 255 22.75 14.76 18.85
C ILE A 255 23.46 13.57 19.46
N ASP A 256 22.87 12.98 20.49
CA ASP A 256 23.51 12.02 21.38
C ASP A 256 23.36 10.56 20.92
N GLN A 257 22.41 10.28 20.02
CA GLN A 257 21.99 8.91 19.65
C GLN A 257 21.61 8.06 20.88
N LYS A 258 21.08 8.74 21.92
CA LYS A 258 20.67 8.16 23.20
C LYS A 258 19.35 8.75 23.65
N PHE A 259 18.56 7.96 24.33
CA PHE A 259 17.31 8.41 24.95
C PHE A 259 16.94 7.51 26.14
N LYS A 260 15.94 7.94 26.90
CA LYS A 260 15.28 7.12 27.94
C LYS A 260 13.84 6.92 27.57
N ARG A 261 13.28 5.75 27.92
CA ARG A 261 11.84 5.55 27.85
C ARG A 261 11.13 6.43 28.87
N LEU A 262 9.89 6.73 28.65
CA LEU A 262 9.03 7.36 29.66
C LEU A 262 9.02 6.48 30.90
N ASN A 263 9.11 7.08 32.06
CA ASN A 263 9.23 6.42 33.38
C ASN A 263 10.45 5.51 33.54
N GLY A 264 11.32 5.39 32.53
CA GLY A 264 12.54 4.59 32.58
C GLY A 264 13.76 5.41 33.05
N SER A 265 14.68 4.72 33.72
CA SER A 265 15.95 5.33 34.20
C SER A 265 17.14 5.04 33.28
N LYS A 266 17.06 3.99 32.45
CA LYS A 266 18.16 3.45 31.63
C LYS A 266 18.34 4.24 30.34
N ASP A 267 19.60 4.66 30.07
CA ASP A 267 19.98 5.21 28.77
C ASP A 267 20.06 4.10 27.71
N LEU A 268 19.35 4.30 26.60
CA LEU A 268 19.31 3.41 25.46
C LEU A 268 20.05 4.04 24.28
N ASN A 269 21.01 3.31 23.71
CA ASN A 269 21.73 3.73 22.51
C ASN A 269 20.96 3.27 21.26
N VAL A 270 20.84 4.14 20.26
CA VAL A 270 20.25 3.83 18.97
C VAL A 270 21.11 4.34 17.83
N ASN A 271 21.13 3.60 16.75
CA ASN A 271 21.75 4.02 15.50
C ASN A 271 20.68 4.10 14.44
N ILE A 272 20.12 5.30 14.20
CA ILE A 272 19.04 5.54 13.26
C ILE A 272 19.46 6.53 12.19
N ARG A 273 19.03 6.27 10.95
CA ARG A 273 19.00 7.29 9.91
C ARG A 273 17.65 7.99 9.95
N LEU A 274 17.66 9.31 10.11
CA LEU A 274 16.41 10.09 10.15
C LEU A 274 16.08 10.69 8.79
N ILE A 275 14.81 10.53 8.38
CA ILE A 275 14.16 11.27 7.31
C ILE A 275 12.97 12.00 7.93
N SER A 276 12.77 13.26 7.58
CA SER A 276 11.64 14.07 8.06
C SER A 276 10.84 14.59 6.87
N SER A 277 9.55 14.75 7.02
CA SER A 277 8.71 15.41 6.03
C SER A 277 7.89 16.54 6.64
N SER A 278 7.55 17.54 5.84
CA SER A 278 6.64 18.63 6.23
C SER A 278 5.83 19.14 5.06
N SER A 279 4.54 19.39 5.27
CA SER A 279 3.68 20.13 4.34
C SER A 279 3.65 21.63 4.62
N LYS A 280 4.07 22.03 5.83
CA LYS A 280 4.17 23.44 6.25
C LYS A 280 5.58 23.97 6.06
N ASP A 281 5.70 25.26 5.82
CA ASP A 281 7.01 25.94 5.80
C ASP A 281 7.58 26.05 7.21
N LEU A 282 8.61 25.23 7.49
CA LEU A 282 9.28 25.21 8.78
C LEU A 282 10.01 26.52 9.10
N ASN A 283 10.53 27.24 8.08
CA ASN A 283 11.15 28.56 8.30
C ASN A 283 10.14 29.58 8.86
N ARG A 284 8.90 29.53 8.37
CA ARG A 284 7.83 30.37 8.89
C ARG A 284 7.47 29.98 10.31
N LEU A 285 7.39 28.67 10.60
CA LEU A 285 7.09 28.19 11.96
C LEU A 285 8.20 28.55 12.97
N VAL A 286 9.46 28.59 12.54
CA VAL A 286 10.58 29.08 13.37
C VAL A 286 10.38 30.56 13.71
N LYS A 287 10.08 31.39 12.71
CA LYS A 287 9.78 32.83 12.93
C LYS A 287 8.59 33.05 13.87
N ASP A 288 7.58 32.19 13.80
CA ASP A 288 6.39 32.23 14.63
C ASP A 288 6.58 31.59 16.01
N ASN A 289 7.81 31.17 16.38
CA ASN A 289 8.16 30.46 17.61
C ASN A 289 7.36 29.15 17.86
N LYS A 290 6.89 28.51 16.78
CA LYS A 290 6.18 27.21 16.82
C LYS A 290 7.07 26.02 16.51
N PHE A 291 8.26 26.29 15.99
CA PHE A 291 9.27 25.29 15.71
C PHE A 291 10.65 25.79 16.16
N ARG A 292 11.45 24.92 16.77
CA ARG A 292 12.77 25.29 17.28
C ARG A 292 13.76 25.45 16.13
N GLU A 293 14.50 26.52 16.13
CA GLU A 293 15.53 26.82 15.12
C GLU A 293 16.67 25.78 15.13
N ASP A 294 17.12 25.37 16.31
CA ASP A 294 18.18 24.36 16.46
C ASP A 294 17.76 23.00 15.88
N LEU A 295 16.51 22.58 16.09
CA LEU A 295 15.96 21.37 15.50
C LEU A 295 15.86 21.50 13.97
N TYR A 296 15.36 22.65 13.47
CA TYR A 296 15.27 22.90 12.03
C TYR A 296 16.62 22.74 11.34
N HIS A 297 17.67 23.38 11.83
CA HIS A 297 19.01 23.25 11.24
C HIS A 297 19.55 21.82 11.33
N ARG A 298 19.17 21.08 12.35
CA ARG A 298 19.58 19.68 12.51
C ARG A 298 18.87 18.73 11.56
N LEU A 299 17.62 19.02 11.20
CA LEU A 299 16.84 18.25 10.23
C LEU A 299 17.18 18.61 8.78
N ASN A 300 17.41 19.88 8.51
CA ASN A 300 17.58 20.44 7.15
C ASN A 300 19.03 20.32 6.63
N VAL A 301 19.59 19.10 6.67
CA VAL A 301 20.93 18.83 6.13
C VAL A 301 20.85 18.62 4.61
N MET A 302 19.91 17.81 4.14
CA MET A 302 19.65 17.56 2.72
C MET A 302 18.18 17.84 2.41
N PRO A 303 17.87 19.07 1.94
CA PRO A 303 16.50 19.42 1.57
C PRO A 303 16.10 18.79 0.24
N ILE A 304 14.89 18.25 0.20
CA ILE A 304 14.21 17.80 -1.02
C ILE A 304 12.85 18.46 -1.07
N GLU A 305 12.58 19.21 -2.12
CA GLU A 305 11.31 19.89 -2.33
C GLU A 305 10.50 19.20 -3.42
N LEU A 306 9.28 18.74 -3.04
CA LEU A 306 8.30 18.20 -3.99
C LEU A 306 7.35 19.30 -4.45
N ALA A 307 7.33 19.52 -5.75
CA ALA A 307 6.40 20.42 -6.40
C ALA A 307 4.95 19.91 -6.33
N SER A 308 3.97 20.83 -6.35
CA SER A 308 2.56 20.47 -6.51
C SER A 308 2.30 19.78 -7.84
N LEU A 309 1.22 19.01 -7.95
CA LEU A 309 0.85 18.35 -9.21
C LEU A 309 0.48 19.38 -10.28
N SER A 310 -0.17 20.47 -9.91
CA SER A 310 -0.51 21.60 -10.80
C SER A 310 0.72 22.26 -11.45
N SER A 311 1.88 22.23 -10.79
CA SER A 311 3.15 22.77 -11.34
C SER A 311 3.95 21.76 -12.18
N ARG A 312 3.49 20.50 -12.29
CA ARG A 312 4.10 19.42 -13.08
C ARG A 312 3.05 18.62 -13.85
N THR A 313 2.19 19.33 -14.55
CA THR A 313 1.05 18.73 -15.29
C THR A 313 1.47 17.71 -16.34
N GLU A 314 2.70 17.79 -16.87
CA GLU A 314 3.30 16.80 -17.77
C GLU A 314 3.47 15.40 -17.16
N ASP A 315 3.37 15.26 -15.84
CA ASP A 315 3.39 13.96 -15.15
C ASP A 315 2.00 13.32 -15.04
N ILE A 316 0.92 14.09 -15.23
CA ILE A 316 -0.47 13.61 -15.07
C ILE A 316 -0.78 12.40 -15.97
N PRO A 317 -0.46 12.41 -17.29
CA PRO A 317 -0.74 11.26 -18.16
C PRO A 317 -0.03 9.98 -17.70
N LEU A 318 1.23 10.10 -17.26
CA LEU A 318 2.01 8.96 -16.79
C LEU A 318 1.47 8.40 -15.47
N LEU A 319 1.00 9.27 -14.57
CA LEU A 319 0.38 8.89 -13.31
C LEU A 319 -0.97 8.19 -13.54
N ILE A 320 -1.80 8.72 -14.47
CA ILE A 320 -3.08 8.09 -14.85
C ILE A 320 -2.85 6.69 -15.40
N ASP A 321 -1.92 6.54 -16.36
CA ASP A 321 -1.60 5.23 -16.94
C ASP A 321 -1.08 4.25 -15.91
N TYR A 322 -0.21 4.70 -15.02
CA TYR A 322 0.29 3.87 -13.92
C TYR A 322 -0.82 3.40 -12.98
N PHE A 323 -1.66 4.33 -12.50
CA PHE A 323 -2.74 4.00 -11.58
C PHE A 323 -3.81 3.13 -12.24
N LYS A 324 -4.21 3.43 -13.47
CA LYS A 324 -5.15 2.64 -14.25
C LYS A 324 -4.72 1.18 -14.37
N ASN A 325 -3.45 0.95 -14.75
CA ASN A 325 -2.91 -0.39 -14.87
C ASN A 325 -2.92 -1.12 -13.53
N LYS A 326 -2.40 -0.47 -12.49
CA LYS A 326 -2.23 -1.08 -11.18
C LYS A 326 -3.55 -1.36 -10.46
N LEU A 327 -4.49 -0.43 -10.52
CA LEU A 327 -5.80 -0.59 -9.87
C LEU A 327 -6.63 -1.66 -10.57
N SER A 328 -6.55 -1.73 -11.91
CA SER A 328 -7.23 -2.80 -12.67
C SER A 328 -6.67 -4.18 -12.35
N GLU A 329 -5.35 -4.32 -12.19
CA GLU A 329 -4.73 -5.58 -11.77
C GLU A 329 -5.17 -6.00 -10.35
N ILE A 330 -5.19 -5.06 -9.40
CA ILE A 330 -5.57 -5.34 -8.00
C ILE A 330 -7.05 -5.72 -7.89
N ASN A 331 -7.92 -5.01 -8.60
CA ASN A 331 -9.37 -5.20 -8.51
C ASN A 331 -9.90 -6.26 -9.48
N GLY A 332 -9.07 -6.78 -10.40
CA GLY A 332 -9.49 -7.76 -11.41
C GLY A 332 -10.52 -7.24 -12.41
N VAL A 333 -10.55 -5.92 -12.65
CA VAL A 333 -11.50 -5.24 -13.55
C VAL A 333 -10.81 -4.76 -14.83
N GLN A 334 -11.62 -4.53 -15.88
CA GLN A 334 -11.10 -3.97 -17.13
C GLN A 334 -10.52 -2.57 -16.91
N LYS A 335 -9.47 -2.24 -17.69
CA LYS A 335 -8.83 -0.93 -17.64
C LYS A 335 -9.77 0.13 -18.23
N PRO A 336 -10.10 1.20 -17.49
CA PRO A 336 -10.94 2.26 -18.01
C PRO A 336 -10.25 3.03 -19.14
N ASP A 337 -11.00 3.43 -20.15
CA ASP A 337 -10.51 4.30 -21.24
C ASP A 337 -10.65 5.78 -20.85
N ILE A 338 -9.70 6.24 -20.04
CA ILE A 338 -9.64 7.64 -19.58
C ILE A 338 -9.07 8.52 -20.69
N ASP A 339 -9.78 9.58 -21.04
CA ASP A 339 -9.32 10.55 -22.03
C ASP A 339 -8.26 11.49 -21.42
N ILE A 340 -7.01 11.19 -21.75
CA ILE A 340 -5.86 11.99 -21.28
C ILE A 340 -5.88 13.41 -21.88
N LYS A 341 -6.66 13.66 -22.96
CA LYS A 341 -6.78 14.98 -23.60
C LYS A 341 -7.85 15.88 -22.96
N ASN A 342 -8.51 15.42 -21.89
CA ASN A 342 -9.49 16.25 -21.17
C ASN A 342 -8.77 17.43 -20.50
N ASP A 343 -9.06 18.66 -20.95
CA ASP A 343 -8.41 19.89 -20.48
C ASP A 343 -8.63 20.13 -18.97
N ASN A 344 -9.73 19.66 -18.41
CA ASN A 344 -10.02 19.79 -16.98
C ASN A 344 -8.97 19.08 -16.11
N LEU A 345 -8.30 18.03 -16.60
CA LEU A 345 -7.22 17.36 -15.88
C LEU A 345 -5.99 18.27 -15.69
N TYR A 346 -5.78 19.25 -16.57
CA TYR A 346 -4.60 20.12 -16.60
C TYR A 346 -4.87 21.50 -15.99
N THR A 347 -6.13 21.93 -16.00
CA THR A 347 -6.55 23.24 -15.45
C THR A 347 -6.95 23.17 -13.98
N TYR A 348 -7.23 21.98 -13.48
CA TYR A 348 -7.59 21.76 -12.08
C TYR A 348 -6.36 21.88 -11.16
N ASP A 349 -6.52 22.51 -10.00
CA ASP A 349 -5.44 22.84 -9.07
C ASP A 349 -4.88 21.65 -8.28
N TRP A 350 -5.57 20.53 -8.26
CA TRP A 350 -5.21 19.32 -7.53
C TRP A 350 -4.82 19.58 -6.07
N PRO A 351 -5.72 20.10 -5.21
CA PRO A 351 -5.39 20.41 -3.81
C PRO A 351 -4.88 19.19 -3.03
N GLY A 352 -5.36 17.98 -3.35
CA GLY A 352 -4.87 16.73 -2.80
C GLY A 352 -3.74 16.08 -3.61
N ASN A 353 -3.24 16.78 -4.66
CA ASN A 353 -2.11 16.36 -5.48
C ASN A 353 -2.26 14.93 -6.06
N VAL A 354 -1.18 14.13 -6.02
CA VAL A 354 -1.16 12.76 -6.56
C VAL A 354 -2.12 11.82 -5.82
N ARG A 355 -2.39 12.09 -4.54
CA ARG A 355 -3.37 11.31 -3.77
C ARG A 355 -4.79 11.50 -4.32
N GLU A 356 -5.15 12.72 -4.65
CA GLU A 356 -6.45 13.05 -5.24
C GLU A 356 -6.58 12.47 -6.65
N LEU A 357 -5.56 12.62 -7.49
CA LEU A 357 -5.53 12.00 -8.83
C LEU A 357 -5.69 10.48 -8.76
N ARG A 358 -5.00 9.81 -7.84
CA ARG A 358 -5.15 8.38 -7.61
C ARG A 358 -6.60 8.02 -7.23
N ASN A 359 -7.19 8.76 -6.30
CA ASN A 359 -8.57 8.52 -5.85
C ASN A 359 -9.57 8.71 -7.01
N LEU A 360 -9.34 9.71 -7.87
CA LEU A 360 -10.14 9.91 -9.08
C LEU A 360 -10.05 8.69 -10.01
N VAL A 361 -8.83 8.25 -10.33
CA VAL A 361 -8.62 7.06 -11.20
C VAL A 361 -9.22 5.80 -10.57
N GLU A 362 -9.11 5.62 -9.27
CA GLU A 362 -9.70 4.49 -8.54
C GLU A 362 -11.23 4.51 -8.63
N ARG A 363 -11.84 5.69 -8.39
CA ARG A 363 -13.30 5.88 -8.53
C ARG A 363 -13.77 5.58 -9.94
N ILE A 364 -13.05 6.07 -10.96
CA ILE A 364 -13.36 5.77 -12.36
C ILE A 364 -13.24 4.27 -12.63
N THR A 365 -12.17 3.62 -12.17
CA THR A 365 -11.94 2.18 -12.37
C THR A 365 -13.05 1.33 -11.79
N ILE A 366 -13.63 1.73 -10.65
CA ILE A 366 -14.75 1.01 -10.02
C ILE A 366 -16.07 1.28 -10.74
N LEU A 367 -16.34 2.53 -11.13
CA LEU A 367 -17.64 2.94 -11.66
C LEU A 367 -17.78 2.71 -13.18
N SER A 368 -16.66 2.57 -13.91
CA SER A 368 -16.64 2.53 -15.38
C SER A 368 -16.55 1.12 -15.97
N SER A 369 -16.75 0.07 -15.17
CA SER A 369 -16.79 -1.29 -15.70
C SER A 369 -17.92 -1.41 -16.76
N ASN A 370 -17.53 -1.41 -18.05
CA ASN A 370 -18.39 -1.44 -19.24
C ASN A 370 -19.04 -0.10 -19.67
N GLU A 371 -18.57 1.04 -19.17
CA GLU A 371 -19.13 2.34 -19.58
C GLU A 371 -18.38 2.96 -20.78
N SER A 372 -19.11 3.78 -21.57
CA SER A 372 -18.52 4.47 -22.72
C SER A 372 -17.55 5.58 -22.29
N LYS A 373 -16.58 5.89 -23.18
CA LYS A 373 -15.60 6.97 -22.97
C LYS A 373 -16.27 8.32 -22.65
N GLN A 374 -17.43 8.59 -23.25
CA GLN A 374 -18.19 9.82 -22.99
C GLN A 374 -18.71 9.89 -21.55
N LYS A 375 -19.21 8.78 -21.00
CA LYS A 375 -19.65 8.71 -19.60
C LYS A 375 -18.50 8.85 -18.63
N ILE A 376 -17.33 8.29 -18.97
CA ILE A 376 -16.12 8.43 -18.15
C ILE A 376 -15.69 9.90 -18.08
N ASN A 377 -15.70 10.62 -19.22
CA ASN A 377 -15.38 12.05 -19.26
C ASN A 377 -16.39 12.86 -18.44
N GLN A 378 -17.67 12.56 -18.50
CA GLN A 378 -18.69 13.20 -17.66
C GLN A 378 -18.44 12.96 -16.18
N LEU A 379 -18.02 11.76 -15.77
CA LEU A 379 -17.65 11.46 -14.39
C LEU A 379 -16.42 12.27 -13.93
N ILE A 380 -15.42 12.46 -14.81
CA ILE A 380 -14.26 13.31 -14.53
C ILE A 380 -14.71 14.75 -14.32
N ASP A 381 -15.49 15.29 -15.23
CA ASP A 381 -15.97 16.68 -15.16
C ASP A 381 -16.86 16.92 -13.92
N ASP A 382 -17.73 15.97 -13.59
CA ASP A 382 -18.59 16.03 -12.40
C ASP A 382 -17.77 16.04 -11.08
N VAL A 383 -16.60 15.40 -11.06
CA VAL A 383 -15.72 15.32 -9.89
C VAL A 383 -14.83 16.56 -9.79
N LEU A 384 -14.26 16.99 -10.91
CA LEU A 384 -13.31 18.10 -10.93
C LEU A 384 -14.01 19.47 -10.88
N ASN A 385 -15.25 19.58 -11.42
CA ASN A 385 -16.03 20.80 -11.45
C ASN A 385 -17.41 20.60 -10.79
N PRO A 386 -17.49 20.33 -9.47
CA PRO A 386 -18.77 20.20 -8.78
C PRO A 386 -19.59 21.49 -8.79
N SER A 387 -18.92 22.62 -9.03
CA SER A 387 -19.55 23.95 -9.07
C SER A 387 -20.40 24.19 -10.31
N SER A 388 -20.18 23.47 -11.43
CA SER A 388 -20.97 23.66 -12.64
C SER A 388 -22.47 23.34 -12.42
N LYS A 389 -22.77 22.33 -11.59
CA LYS A 389 -24.16 22.02 -11.20
C LYS A 389 -24.76 23.01 -10.19
N ILE A 390 -23.91 23.68 -9.41
CA ILE A 390 -24.34 24.72 -8.46
C ILE A 390 -24.45 26.08 -9.18
N GLU A 391 -23.60 26.33 -10.17
CA GLU A 391 -23.69 27.56 -11.01
C GLU A 391 -24.88 27.49 -11.96
N ASP A 392 -25.24 26.37 -12.53
CA ASP A 392 -26.48 26.22 -13.29
C ASP A 392 -27.71 26.49 -12.40
N SER A 393 -27.73 26.00 -11.18
CA SER A 393 -28.78 26.27 -10.21
C SER A 393 -28.77 27.75 -9.69
N LYS A 394 -27.58 28.35 -9.52
CA LYS A 394 -27.43 29.76 -9.17
C LYS A 394 -27.76 30.66 -10.35
N ASN A 395 -27.34 30.34 -11.56
CA ASN A 395 -27.67 31.11 -12.76
C ASN A 395 -29.18 31.10 -13.04
N ILE A 396 -29.88 29.99 -12.81
CA ILE A 396 -31.33 29.89 -12.91
C ILE A 396 -31.99 30.80 -11.85
N LEU A 397 -31.51 30.80 -10.60
CA LEU A 397 -31.97 31.66 -9.55
C LEU A 397 -31.64 33.14 -9.82
N GLU A 398 -30.44 33.48 -10.23
CA GLU A 398 -30.03 34.83 -10.57
C GLU A 398 -30.77 35.43 -11.80
N GLN A 399 -31.02 34.60 -12.82
CA GLN A 399 -31.88 35.00 -13.95
C GLN A 399 -33.32 35.22 -13.50
N SER A 400 -33.85 34.37 -12.62
CA SER A 400 -35.19 34.53 -12.05
C SER A 400 -35.32 35.84 -11.23
N PHE A 401 -34.24 36.25 -10.54
CA PHE A 401 -34.24 37.54 -9.80
C PHE A 401 -34.13 38.79 -10.70
N LYS A 402 -33.68 38.64 -11.93
CA LYS A 402 -33.60 39.72 -12.93
C LYS A 402 -34.85 39.85 -13.79
N SER A 403 -35.77 38.88 -13.73
CA SER A 403 -37.02 38.85 -14.50
C SER A 403 -38.20 39.43 -13.70
N PRO A 404 -39.25 39.95 -14.36
CA PRO A 404 -40.47 40.32 -13.68
C PRO A 404 -41.07 39.17 -12.89
N LEU A 405 -41.65 39.42 -11.74
CA LEU A 405 -42.14 38.40 -10.79
C LEU A 405 -43.04 37.33 -11.46
N LYS A 406 -43.85 37.74 -12.45
CA LYS A 406 -44.74 36.85 -13.18
C LYS A 406 -43.94 35.81 -14.00
N GLU A 407 -42.93 36.24 -14.73
CA GLU A 407 -42.08 35.37 -15.55
C GLU A 407 -41.20 34.44 -14.67
N ALA A 408 -40.62 34.98 -13.59
CA ALA A 408 -39.86 34.19 -12.65
C ALA A 408 -40.70 33.07 -12.01
N ARG A 409 -41.95 33.38 -11.67
CA ARG A 409 -42.90 32.40 -11.12
C ARG A 409 -43.28 31.33 -12.14
N GLU A 410 -43.60 31.72 -13.38
CA GLU A 410 -43.95 30.78 -14.47
C GLU A 410 -42.78 29.83 -14.77
N HIS A 411 -41.54 30.34 -14.77
CA HIS A 411 -40.36 29.55 -14.98
C HIS A 411 -40.14 28.51 -13.86
N PHE A 412 -40.21 28.95 -12.60
CA PHE A 412 -40.11 28.09 -11.43
C PHE A 412 -41.22 27.01 -11.43
N GLU A 413 -42.47 27.39 -11.67
CA GLU A 413 -43.60 26.43 -11.72
C GLU A 413 -43.43 25.39 -12.84
N THR A 414 -42.93 25.82 -14.01
CA THR A 414 -42.67 24.91 -15.16
C THR A 414 -41.58 23.89 -14.80
N GLU A 415 -40.47 24.33 -14.25
CA GLU A 415 -39.36 23.46 -13.89
C GLU A 415 -39.73 22.51 -12.75
N TYR A 416 -40.39 23.04 -11.68
CA TYR A 416 -40.85 22.23 -10.57
C TYR A 416 -41.82 21.14 -10.99
N LEU A 417 -42.83 21.48 -11.77
CA LEU A 417 -43.87 20.55 -12.23
C LEU A 417 -43.29 19.52 -13.17
N THR A 418 -42.37 19.89 -14.07
CA THR A 418 -41.70 18.98 -15.00
C THR A 418 -40.85 17.96 -14.23
N THR A 419 -40.13 18.45 -13.19
CA THR A 419 -39.29 17.58 -12.34
C THR A 419 -40.14 16.59 -11.54
N GLN A 420 -41.24 17.05 -10.92
CA GLN A 420 -42.14 16.16 -10.19
C GLN A 420 -42.83 15.13 -11.09
N LEU A 421 -43.24 15.53 -12.31
CA LEU A 421 -43.82 14.59 -13.30
C LEU A 421 -42.79 13.50 -13.69
N LYS A 422 -41.55 13.87 -13.97
CA LYS A 422 -40.47 12.91 -14.23
C LYS A 422 -40.28 11.95 -13.09
N ARG A 423 -40.24 12.47 -11.82
CA ARG A 423 -40.07 11.67 -10.61
C ARG A 423 -41.17 10.62 -10.40
N HIS A 424 -42.39 10.95 -10.82
CA HIS A 424 -43.54 10.04 -10.74
C HIS A 424 -43.87 9.35 -12.07
N HIS A 425 -42.90 9.24 -13.00
CA HIS A 425 -43.04 8.54 -14.28
C HIS A 425 -44.27 8.99 -15.11
N GLY A 426 -44.56 10.29 -15.12
CA GLY A 426 -45.69 10.85 -15.87
C GLY A 426 -47.07 10.66 -15.23
N ASN A 427 -47.18 10.07 -14.05
CA ASN A 427 -48.44 9.80 -13.38
C ASN A 427 -49.01 11.05 -12.71
N ILE A 428 -49.96 11.70 -13.39
CA ILE A 428 -50.58 12.98 -12.94
C ILE A 428 -51.27 12.85 -11.58
N SER A 429 -51.90 11.71 -11.27
CA SER A 429 -52.60 11.52 -9.97
C SER A 429 -51.60 11.48 -8.82
N LYS A 430 -50.52 10.66 -8.91
CA LYS A 430 -49.49 10.59 -7.88
C LYS A 430 -48.71 11.91 -7.74
N THR A 431 -48.51 12.61 -8.85
CA THR A 431 -47.87 13.94 -8.82
C THR A 431 -48.77 14.94 -8.13
N ALA A 432 -50.07 14.98 -8.41
CA ALA A 432 -51.04 15.88 -7.75
C ALA A 432 -51.11 15.64 -6.25
N ASP A 433 -51.18 14.40 -5.82
CA ASP A 433 -51.16 14.02 -4.41
C ASP A 433 -49.88 14.50 -3.69
N PHE A 434 -48.73 14.33 -4.34
CA PHE A 434 -47.41 14.73 -3.78
C PHE A 434 -47.29 16.26 -3.63
N ILE A 435 -47.75 17.04 -4.59
CA ILE A 435 -47.63 18.50 -4.61
C ILE A 435 -48.80 19.19 -3.85
N GLY A 436 -49.75 18.41 -3.35
CA GLY A 436 -50.88 18.97 -2.60
C GLY A 436 -51.91 19.71 -3.49
N MET A 437 -52.05 19.31 -4.77
CA MET A 437 -53.01 19.91 -5.69
C MET A 437 -54.07 18.91 -6.11
N GLU A 438 -55.27 19.41 -6.39
CA GLU A 438 -56.29 18.56 -7.01
C GLU A 438 -55.87 18.20 -8.44
N ARG A 439 -56.07 16.91 -8.83
CA ARG A 439 -55.72 16.37 -10.17
C ARG A 439 -56.20 17.26 -11.32
N SER A 440 -57.43 17.74 -11.23
CA SER A 440 -58.07 18.62 -12.23
C SER A 440 -57.35 19.97 -12.32
N ALA A 441 -56.92 20.52 -11.19
CA ALA A 441 -56.16 21.76 -11.11
C ALA A 441 -54.75 21.62 -11.66
N LEU A 442 -54.04 20.51 -11.35
CA LEU A 442 -52.74 20.18 -11.93
C LEU A 442 -52.80 20.05 -13.42
N HIS A 443 -53.79 19.33 -13.94
CA HIS A 443 -53.94 19.13 -15.38
C HIS A 443 -54.17 20.49 -16.13
N ARG A 444 -54.99 21.39 -15.59
CA ARG A 444 -55.16 22.75 -16.13
C ARG A 444 -53.87 23.55 -16.10
N LYS A 445 -53.13 23.44 -14.99
CA LYS A 445 -51.86 24.15 -14.81
C LYS A 445 -50.78 23.67 -15.80
N LEU A 446 -50.65 22.37 -15.98
CA LEU A 446 -49.73 21.77 -16.97
C LEU A 446 -50.06 22.28 -18.39
N LYS A 447 -51.35 22.30 -18.74
CA LYS A 447 -51.81 22.81 -20.04
C LYS A 447 -51.51 24.28 -20.23
N SER A 448 -51.69 25.13 -19.19
CA SER A 448 -51.40 26.56 -19.28
C SER A 448 -49.89 26.87 -19.40
N LEU A 449 -49.03 26.03 -18.85
CA LEU A 449 -47.58 26.15 -18.92
C LEU A 449 -46.98 25.40 -20.15
N GLY A 450 -47.81 24.85 -21.02
CA GLY A 450 -47.36 24.16 -22.23
C GLY A 450 -46.62 22.81 -22.02
N ILE A 451 -46.70 22.25 -20.79
CA ILE A 451 -46.03 21.00 -20.45
C ILE A 451 -46.86 19.84 -21.00
N LYS A 452 -46.32 19.15 -22.04
CA LYS A 452 -46.92 17.92 -22.59
C LYS A 452 -46.53 16.75 -21.67
N GLY A 453 -47.54 15.90 -21.34
CA GLY A 453 -47.29 14.69 -20.55
C GLY A 453 -46.20 13.84 -21.20
N ILE A 454 -45.23 13.43 -20.36
CA ILE A 454 -44.18 12.50 -20.79
C ILE A 454 -44.82 11.11 -20.81
N ASN A 455 -45.04 10.56 -22.01
CA ASN A 455 -45.35 9.14 -22.19
C ASN A 455 -44.14 8.30 -21.89
#